data_2fe4a33096c08b2f941f8b133e001126
#
_entry.id   2fe4a33096c08b2f941f8b133e001126
#
_cell.length_a   1.000
_cell.length_b   1.000
_cell.length_c   1.000
_cell.angle_alpha   90.00
_cell.angle_beta   90.00
_cell.angle_gamma   90.00
#
_symmetry.space_group_name_H-M   'P 1'
#
loop_
_entity.id
_entity.type
_entity.pdbx_description
1 polymer ?
#
loop_
_entity_poly.entity_id
_entity_poly.type
_entity_poly.pdbx_seq_one_letter_code
_entity_poly.pdbx_strand_id
1 'polypeptide(L)'
;MIGQDQTKSILGEWFKGYMANGRMPHFMFTAPRGCGKTFMASLLADALKMRTPDKRKIVFNCSQLRNLRQFWNEIVIPHINDKDVTVLFDEAHDMPKDVMTALLTITNPNKDGRTTFSYEDYTVDFDFSRQTFMFATTEGQSIFPPLMDRMERVDLQEYSEKELGKIVRVGLEDYKLTDDAVAEIATTLRGNPRAAAKCRDKITGYCDGNQIKVFTLDHWRDLCGKYHILPLGLLNKELELLRILSRKSGTRLTELSAITCLSKGAIQKDYELFLMKQGLMEIGKNSERALTVKGREYLQKLDGNVKRNK
;
A
#
# COMPACT_ATOMS: atom_id res chain seq x y z
N MET A 1 -7.88 10.95 8.93
CA MET A 1 -6.76 10.43 8.11
C MET A 1 -5.76 11.55 7.83
N ILE A 2 -4.46 11.30 7.98
CA ILE A 2 -3.38 12.24 7.71
C ILE A 2 -2.98 12.10 6.24
N GLY A 3 -2.60 13.22 5.59
CA GLY A 3 -2.19 13.24 4.18
C GLY A 3 -3.30 12.92 3.18
N GLN A 4 -2.91 12.65 1.92
CA GLN A 4 -3.81 12.32 0.81
C GLN A 4 -4.86 13.42 0.53
N ASP A 5 -4.50 14.69 0.65
CA ASP A 5 -5.45 15.79 0.64
C ASP A 5 -6.17 15.94 -0.72
N GLN A 6 -5.46 15.70 -1.83
CA GLN A 6 -6.07 15.69 -3.17
C GLN A 6 -7.09 14.55 -3.30
N THR A 7 -6.73 13.34 -2.88
CA THR A 7 -7.62 12.18 -2.90
C THR A 7 -8.84 12.41 -2.02
N LYS A 8 -8.65 12.96 -0.82
CA LYS A 8 -9.77 13.32 0.09
C LYS A 8 -10.71 14.34 -0.53
N SER A 9 -10.18 15.34 -1.24
CA SER A 9 -10.99 16.34 -1.94
C SER A 9 -11.85 15.70 -3.03
N ILE A 10 -11.27 14.85 -3.87
CA ILE A 10 -12.01 14.14 -4.94
C ILE A 10 -13.12 13.25 -4.34
N LEU A 11 -12.76 12.42 -3.36
CA LEU A 11 -13.75 11.54 -2.71
C LEU A 11 -14.82 12.35 -1.95
N GLY A 12 -14.45 13.51 -1.40
CA GLY A 12 -15.39 14.43 -0.76
C GLY A 12 -16.46 14.98 -1.71
N GLU A 13 -16.09 15.31 -2.96
CA GLU A 13 -17.06 15.75 -3.97
C GLU A 13 -18.00 14.61 -4.37
N TRP A 14 -17.49 13.41 -4.61
CA TRP A 14 -18.33 12.24 -4.85
C TRP A 14 -19.27 11.94 -3.68
N PHE A 15 -18.77 12.06 -2.45
CA PHE A 15 -19.59 11.88 -1.25
C PHE A 15 -20.71 12.92 -1.12
N LYS A 16 -20.44 14.21 -1.42
CA LYS A 16 -21.49 15.25 -1.47
C LYS A 16 -22.58 14.91 -2.49
N GLY A 17 -22.16 14.45 -3.68
CA GLY A 17 -23.11 13.97 -4.70
C GLY A 17 -23.94 12.80 -4.21
N TYR A 18 -23.33 11.83 -3.55
CA TYR A 18 -24.03 10.70 -2.94
C TYR A 18 -25.04 11.13 -1.88
N MET A 19 -24.67 12.06 -1.00
CA MET A 19 -25.60 12.60 0.01
C MET A 19 -26.81 13.27 -0.62
N ALA A 20 -26.66 13.89 -1.78
CA ALA A 20 -27.75 14.55 -2.49
C ALA A 20 -28.67 13.57 -3.26
N ASN A 21 -28.11 12.64 -4.02
CA ASN A 21 -28.85 11.82 -4.98
C ASN A 21 -28.82 10.30 -4.72
N GLY A 22 -28.01 9.83 -3.77
CA GLY A 22 -27.87 8.40 -3.44
C GLY A 22 -27.04 7.58 -4.42
N ARG A 23 -26.41 8.21 -5.42
CA ARG A 23 -25.61 7.53 -6.44
C ARG A 23 -24.13 7.66 -6.13
N MET A 24 -23.42 6.53 -6.12
CA MET A 24 -21.98 6.45 -5.90
C MET A 24 -21.35 5.64 -7.03
N PRO A 25 -20.31 6.14 -7.71
CA PRO A 25 -19.61 5.35 -8.71
C PRO A 25 -18.86 4.18 -8.05
N HIS A 26 -18.40 3.25 -8.88
CA HIS A 26 -17.44 2.24 -8.47
C HIS A 26 -16.02 2.84 -8.47
N PHE A 27 -15.15 2.37 -7.59
CA PHE A 27 -13.81 2.94 -7.42
C PHE A 27 -12.71 1.90 -7.59
N MET A 28 -11.60 2.34 -8.19
CA MET A 28 -10.34 1.60 -8.22
C MET A 28 -9.27 2.39 -7.47
N PHE A 29 -8.87 1.90 -6.30
CA PHE A 29 -7.79 2.47 -5.49
C PHE A 29 -6.45 1.84 -5.89
N THR A 30 -5.53 2.67 -6.39
CA THR A 30 -4.19 2.22 -6.78
C THR A 30 -3.13 2.93 -5.94
N ALA A 31 -2.15 2.19 -5.46
CA ALA A 31 -0.97 2.72 -4.76
C ALA A 31 0.06 1.62 -4.51
N PRO A 32 1.30 1.96 -4.16
CA PRO A 32 2.26 1.01 -3.63
C PRO A 32 1.76 0.30 -2.37
N ARG A 33 2.40 -0.83 -2.04
CA ARG A 33 2.03 -1.62 -0.87
C ARG A 33 2.18 -0.81 0.42
N GLY A 34 1.16 -0.87 1.27
CA GLY A 34 1.17 -0.23 2.59
C GLY A 34 0.76 1.25 2.60
N CYS A 35 0.42 1.86 1.46
CA CYS A 35 -0.01 3.27 1.36
C CYS A 35 -1.46 3.54 1.78
N GLY A 36 -2.19 2.55 2.27
CA GLY A 36 -3.52 2.75 2.88
C GLY A 36 -4.71 2.65 1.92
N LYS A 37 -4.59 1.97 0.76
CA LYS A 37 -5.70 1.73 -0.18
C LYS A 37 -6.95 1.18 0.50
N THR A 38 -6.80 0.02 1.11
CA THR A 38 -7.88 -0.69 1.81
C THR A 38 -8.46 0.14 2.96
N PHE A 39 -7.60 0.91 3.65
CA PHE A 39 -8.02 1.82 4.72
C PHE A 39 -8.86 2.98 4.17
N MET A 40 -8.42 3.64 3.09
CA MET A 40 -9.18 4.72 2.44
C MET A 40 -10.53 4.23 1.91
N ALA A 41 -10.54 3.11 1.19
CA ALA A 41 -11.77 2.48 0.71
C ALA A 41 -12.73 2.12 1.86
N SER A 42 -12.18 1.60 2.97
CA SER A 42 -12.98 1.30 4.17
C SER A 42 -13.59 2.56 4.80
N LEU A 43 -12.82 3.65 4.91
CA LEU A 43 -13.34 4.92 5.42
C LEU A 43 -14.46 5.47 4.55
N LEU A 44 -14.30 5.41 3.23
CA LEU A 44 -15.36 5.82 2.30
C LEU A 44 -16.59 4.94 2.46
N ALA A 45 -16.44 3.62 2.52
CA ALA A 45 -17.54 2.68 2.72
C ALA A 45 -18.29 2.95 4.04
N ASP A 46 -17.57 3.28 5.11
CA ASP A 46 -18.20 3.63 6.39
C ASP A 46 -18.91 4.98 6.32
N ALA A 47 -18.36 5.96 5.57
CA ALA A 47 -19.03 7.24 5.34
C ALA A 47 -20.37 7.09 4.57
N LEU A 48 -20.49 6.14 3.64
CA LEU A 48 -21.73 5.92 2.91
C LEU A 48 -22.90 5.54 3.83
N LYS A 49 -22.63 4.96 5.00
CA LYS A 49 -23.64 4.66 6.02
C LYS A 49 -24.32 5.91 6.61
N MET A 50 -23.72 7.09 6.46
CA MET A 50 -24.34 8.34 6.93
C MET A 50 -25.67 8.63 6.21
N ARG A 51 -25.80 8.26 4.92
CA ARG A 51 -27.05 8.36 4.16
C ARG A 51 -27.88 7.10 4.27
N THR A 52 -27.23 5.94 4.23
CA THR A 52 -27.88 4.63 4.23
C THR A 52 -27.32 3.80 5.39
N PRO A 53 -27.90 3.94 6.61
CA PRO A 53 -27.35 3.31 7.84
C PRO A 53 -27.22 1.79 7.74
N ASP A 54 -28.15 1.14 7.04
CA ASP A 54 -28.17 -0.32 6.87
C ASP A 54 -27.23 -0.84 5.78
N LYS A 55 -26.55 0.07 5.03
CA LYS A 55 -25.60 -0.32 3.98
C LYS A 55 -24.42 -1.08 4.58
N ARG A 56 -24.35 -2.36 4.26
CA ARG A 56 -23.31 -3.26 4.79
C ARG A 56 -21.98 -3.00 4.09
N LYS A 57 -20.88 -3.14 4.81
CA LYS A 57 -19.53 -3.18 4.23
C LYS A 57 -19.01 -4.61 4.29
N ILE A 58 -18.53 -5.11 3.16
CA ILE A 58 -17.94 -6.44 3.03
C ILE A 58 -16.57 -6.29 2.37
N VAL A 59 -15.59 -7.01 2.88
CA VAL A 59 -14.21 -6.99 2.36
C VAL A 59 -13.83 -8.40 1.95
N PHE A 60 -13.44 -8.58 0.69
CA PHE A 60 -12.94 -9.83 0.15
C PHE A 60 -11.50 -9.67 -0.30
N ASN A 61 -10.65 -10.61 0.08
CA ASN A 61 -9.29 -10.70 -0.45
C ASN A 61 -9.32 -11.56 -1.72
N CYS A 62 -9.02 -10.96 -2.87
CA CYS A 62 -9.08 -11.64 -4.17
C CYS A 62 -8.07 -12.78 -4.32
N SER A 63 -7.00 -12.81 -3.53
CA SER A 63 -6.05 -13.93 -3.53
C SER A 63 -6.67 -15.27 -3.06
N GLN A 64 -7.81 -15.22 -2.38
CA GLN A 64 -8.57 -16.40 -1.94
C GLN A 64 -9.60 -16.87 -2.98
N LEU A 65 -9.84 -16.07 -4.01
CA LEU A 65 -10.83 -16.34 -5.03
C LEU A 65 -10.22 -17.21 -6.13
N ARG A 66 -10.81 -18.37 -6.43
CA ARG A 66 -10.23 -19.35 -7.34
C ARG A 66 -10.88 -19.37 -8.73
N ASN A 67 -12.20 -19.15 -8.77
CA ASN A 67 -12.98 -19.25 -10.02
C ASN A 67 -14.35 -18.57 -9.90
N LEU A 68 -15.04 -18.47 -11.03
CA LEU A 68 -16.36 -17.86 -11.14
C LEU A 68 -17.44 -18.57 -10.30
N ARG A 69 -17.38 -19.90 -10.16
CA ARG A 69 -18.35 -20.66 -9.36
C ARG A 69 -18.29 -20.27 -7.88
N GLN A 70 -17.08 -20.17 -7.33
CA GLN A 70 -16.87 -19.69 -5.96
C GLN A 70 -17.39 -18.26 -5.80
N PHE A 71 -17.10 -17.39 -6.75
CA PHE A 71 -17.54 -16.00 -6.75
C PHE A 71 -19.07 -15.91 -6.64
N TRP A 72 -19.81 -16.67 -7.45
CA TRP A 72 -21.27 -16.69 -7.40
C TRP A 72 -21.80 -17.26 -6.09
N ASN A 73 -21.39 -18.47 -5.75
CA ASN A 73 -21.98 -19.22 -4.63
C ASN A 73 -21.62 -18.66 -3.27
N GLU A 74 -20.40 -18.16 -3.09
CA GLU A 74 -19.90 -17.70 -1.78
C GLU A 74 -19.95 -16.19 -1.61
N ILE A 75 -20.04 -15.41 -2.69
CA ILE A 75 -19.96 -13.96 -2.62
C ILE A 75 -21.22 -13.28 -3.15
N VAL A 76 -21.59 -13.49 -4.42
CA VAL A 76 -22.68 -12.73 -5.04
C VAL A 76 -24.03 -13.11 -4.44
N ILE A 77 -24.40 -14.37 -4.49
CA ILE A 77 -25.72 -14.85 -4.02
C ILE A 77 -25.91 -14.54 -2.53
N PRO A 78 -25.01 -14.93 -1.61
CA PRO A 78 -25.26 -14.73 -0.19
C PRO A 78 -25.06 -13.30 0.31
N HIS A 79 -24.25 -12.46 -0.39
CA HIS A 79 -23.80 -11.22 0.19
C HIS A 79 -24.09 -9.96 -0.64
N ILE A 80 -24.28 -10.07 -1.95
CA ILE A 80 -24.41 -8.92 -2.85
C ILE A 80 -25.81 -8.80 -3.43
N ASN A 81 -26.35 -9.89 -3.97
CA ASN A 81 -27.63 -9.85 -4.68
C ASN A 81 -28.75 -9.26 -3.82
N ASP A 82 -29.51 -8.33 -4.39
CA ASP A 82 -30.64 -7.62 -3.77
C ASP A 82 -30.32 -6.91 -2.44
N LYS A 83 -29.05 -6.70 -2.11
CA LYS A 83 -28.62 -6.07 -0.85
C LYS A 83 -28.01 -4.71 -1.07
N ASP A 84 -28.28 -3.79 -0.16
CA ASP A 84 -27.57 -2.53 -0.11
C ASP A 84 -26.19 -2.74 0.56
N VAL A 85 -25.15 -2.84 -0.28
CA VAL A 85 -23.82 -3.23 0.19
C VAL A 85 -22.72 -2.45 -0.53
N THR A 86 -21.68 -2.11 0.23
CA THR A 86 -20.39 -1.71 -0.32
C THR A 86 -19.43 -2.89 -0.26
N VAL A 87 -18.96 -3.33 -1.40
CA VAL A 87 -18.06 -4.47 -1.55
C VAL A 87 -16.66 -3.97 -1.86
N LEU A 88 -15.70 -4.29 -1.00
CA LEU A 88 -14.29 -3.99 -1.21
C LEU A 88 -13.55 -5.26 -1.61
N PHE A 89 -13.03 -5.29 -2.82
CA PHE A 89 -12.14 -6.31 -3.34
C PHE A 89 -10.69 -5.87 -3.12
N ASP A 90 -10.03 -6.46 -2.12
CA ASP A 90 -8.62 -6.19 -1.83
C ASP A 90 -7.71 -7.11 -2.63
N GLU A 91 -6.51 -6.63 -2.99
CA GLU A 91 -5.54 -7.28 -3.90
C GLU A 91 -6.21 -7.70 -5.24
N ALA A 92 -6.95 -6.76 -5.83
CA ALA A 92 -7.77 -7.01 -7.02
C ALA A 92 -7.00 -7.53 -8.24
N HIS A 93 -5.67 -7.38 -8.28
CA HIS A 93 -4.81 -7.95 -9.33
C HIS A 93 -4.73 -9.50 -9.28
N ASP A 94 -5.05 -10.11 -8.13
CA ASP A 94 -5.13 -11.58 -7.99
C ASP A 94 -6.48 -12.16 -8.41
N MET A 95 -7.43 -11.32 -8.81
CA MET A 95 -8.77 -11.77 -9.21
C MET A 95 -8.71 -12.62 -10.49
N PRO A 96 -9.38 -13.79 -10.54
CA PRO A 96 -9.48 -14.61 -11.74
C PRO A 96 -10.11 -13.87 -12.92
N LYS A 97 -9.65 -14.13 -14.14
CA LYS A 97 -10.12 -13.44 -15.35
C LYS A 97 -11.59 -13.65 -15.65
N ASP A 98 -12.12 -14.83 -15.38
CA ASP A 98 -13.53 -15.16 -15.51
C ASP A 98 -14.41 -14.33 -14.55
N VAL A 99 -13.93 -14.10 -13.34
CA VAL A 99 -14.59 -13.20 -12.36
C VAL A 99 -14.52 -11.74 -12.82
N MET A 100 -13.37 -11.27 -13.31
CA MET A 100 -13.27 -9.92 -13.88
C MET A 100 -14.24 -9.72 -15.04
N THR A 101 -14.44 -10.74 -15.89
CA THR A 101 -15.41 -10.70 -16.99
C THR A 101 -16.84 -10.64 -16.48
N ALA A 102 -17.19 -11.41 -15.45
CA ALA A 102 -18.51 -11.35 -14.82
C ALA A 102 -18.79 -9.96 -14.22
N LEU A 103 -17.79 -9.36 -13.59
CA LEU A 103 -17.88 -8.01 -13.03
C LEU A 103 -18.14 -6.93 -14.09
N LEU A 104 -17.74 -7.13 -15.35
CA LEU A 104 -18.12 -6.21 -16.45
C LEU A 104 -19.64 -6.12 -16.62
N THR A 105 -20.32 -7.25 -16.53
CA THR A 105 -21.78 -7.28 -16.63
C THR A 105 -22.44 -6.67 -15.40
N ILE A 106 -21.91 -6.98 -14.21
CA ILE A 106 -22.39 -6.48 -12.92
C ILE A 106 -22.21 -4.96 -12.78
N THR A 107 -21.09 -4.42 -13.25
CA THR A 107 -20.78 -2.97 -13.18
C THR A 107 -21.26 -2.18 -14.39
N ASN A 108 -21.99 -2.81 -15.34
CA ASN A 108 -22.51 -2.13 -16.50
C ASN A 108 -23.68 -1.21 -16.08
N PRO A 109 -23.67 0.06 -16.45
CA PRO A 109 -24.72 1.00 -16.06
C PRO A 109 -26.00 0.77 -16.87
N ASN A 110 -26.75 -0.29 -16.58
CA ASN A 110 -28.09 -0.47 -17.09
C ASN A 110 -29.04 0.55 -16.45
N LYS A 111 -30.01 1.08 -17.22
CA LYS A 111 -30.91 2.13 -16.73
C LYS A 111 -31.77 1.70 -15.53
N ASP A 112 -32.06 0.42 -15.43
CA ASP A 112 -32.88 -0.20 -14.37
C ASP A 112 -32.07 -0.95 -13.32
N GLY A 113 -30.71 -0.99 -13.47
CA GLY A 113 -29.80 -1.66 -12.52
C GLY A 113 -29.88 -3.18 -12.54
N ARG A 114 -30.78 -3.76 -13.38
CA ARG A 114 -30.94 -5.21 -13.48
C ARG A 114 -30.05 -5.79 -14.55
N THR A 115 -29.52 -6.97 -14.28
CA THR A 115 -28.67 -7.72 -15.20
C THR A 115 -29.08 -9.19 -15.17
N THR A 116 -29.37 -9.72 -16.35
CA THR A 116 -29.64 -11.15 -16.54
C THR A 116 -28.33 -11.89 -16.68
N PHE A 117 -28.11 -12.89 -15.85
CA PHE A 117 -26.93 -13.74 -15.88
C PHE A 117 -27.34 -15.20 -16.06
N SER A 118 -26.76 -15.88 -17.04
CA SER A 118 -26.88 -17.34 -17.16
C SER A 118 -25.77 -17.99 -16.35
N TYR A 119 -26.16 -18.75 -15.32
CA TYR A 119 -25.26 -19.46 -14.46
C TYR A 119 -25.69 -20.91 -14.34
N GLU A 120 -24.84 -21.85 -14.73
CA GLU A 120 -25.16 -23.26 -14.91
C GLU A 120 -26.38 -23.42 -15.85
N ASP A 121 -27.41 -24.12 -15.45
CA ASP A 121 -28.63 -24.35 -16.23
C ASP A 121 -29.72 -23.31 -15.96
N TYR A 122 -29.45 -22.27 -15.20
CA TYR A 122 -30.41 -21.25 -14.81
C TYR A 122 -30.06 -19.88 -15.37
N THR A 123 -31.08 -19.18 -15.81
CA THR A 123 -31.00 -17.74 -16.11
C THR A 123 -31.61 -16.99 -14.93
N VAL A 124 -30.85 -16.16 -14.27
CA VAL A 124 -31.26 -15.41 -13.08
C VAL A 124 -31.08 -13.92 -13.32
N ASP A 125 -32.10 -13.15 -12.94
CA ASP A 125 -32.02 -11.70 -12.95
C ASP A 125 -31.53 -11.21 -11.59
N PHE A 126 -30.47 -10.43 -11.63
CA PHE A 126 -29.85 -9.82 -10.44
C PHE A 126 -30.05 -8.31 -10.45
N ASP A 127 -30.36 -7.74 -9.29
CA ASP A 127 -30.40 -6.30 -9.07
C ASP A 127 -29.08 -5.83 -8.45
N PHE A 128 -28.32 -5.07 -9.24
CA PHE A 128 -27.05 -4.46 -8.82
C PHE A 128 -27.13 -2.92 -8.70
N SER A 129 -28.32 -2.35 -8.55
CA SER A 129 -28.54 -0.89 -8.50
C SER A 129 -28.11 -0.24 -7.20
N ARG A 130 -28.03 -1.02 -6.09
CA ARG A 130 -27.79 -0.53 -4.73
C ARG A 130 -26.36 -0.79 -4.25
N GLN A 131 -25.56 -1.50 -5.04
CA GLN A 131 -24.20 -1.88 -4.65
C GLN A 131 -23.18 -0.81 -5.07
N THR A 132 -22.17 -0.64 -4.23
CA THR A 132 -20.98 0.13 -4.56
C THR A 132 -19.78 -0.82 -4.52
N PHE A 133 -19.09 -0.95 -5.65
CA PHE A 133 -17.89 -1.79 -5.74
C PHE A 133 -16.65 -0.91 -5.62
N MET A 134 -15.73 -1.33 -4.75
CA MET A 134 -14.44 -0.70 -4.53
C MET A 134 -13.35 -1.75 -4.71
N PHE A 135 -12.33 -1.44 -5.47
CA PHE A 135 -11.22 -2.33 -5.75
C PHE A 135 -9.94 -1.70 -5.24
N ALA A 136 -9.07 -2.47 -4.60
CA ALA A 136 -7.78 -2.02 -4.15
C ALA A 136 -6.68 -2.89 -4.77
N THR A 137 -5.70 -2.27 -5.43
CA THR A 137 -4.62 -3.00 -6.10
C THR A 137 -3.29 -2.27 -6.00
N THR A 138 -2.19 -3.02 -5.96
CA THR A 138 -0.83 -2.48 -6.15
C THR A 138 -0.41 -2.47 -7.62
N GLU A 139 -1.11 -3.23 -8.47
CA GLU A 139 -0.78 -3.46 -9.87
C GLU A 139 -1.97 -3.07 -10.76
N GLY A 140 -2.24 -1.77 -10.89
CA GLY A 140 -3.34 -1.26 -11.72
C GLY A 140 -3.27 -1.74 -13.17
N GLN A 141 -2.06 -1.93 -13.72
CA GLN A 141 -1.83 -2.44 -15.07
C GLN A 141 -2.24 -3.90 -15.26
N SER A 142 -2.39 -4.67 -14.19
CA SER A 142 -2.81 -6.09 -14.24
C SER A 142 -4.33 -6.25 -14.28
N ILE A 143 -5.08 -5.17 -14.02
CA ILE A 143 -6.53 -5.18 -14.07
C ILE A 143 -6.99 -5.08 -15.53
N PHE A 144 -8.02 -5.85 -15.86
CA PHE A 144 -8.63 -5.88 -17.19
C PHE A 144 -9.11 -4.47 -17.62
N PRO A 145 -8.57 -3.88 -18.71
CA PRO A 145 -8.86 -2.49 -19.06
C PRO A 145 -10.36 -2.13 -19.15
N PRO A 146 -11.24 -2.97 -19.77
CA PRO A 146 -12.66 -2.66 -19.81
C PRO A 146 -13.34 -2.55 -18.43
N LEU A 147 -12.79 -3.22 -17.39
CA LEU A 147 -13.27 -3.10 -16.02
C LEU A 147 -12.81 -1.78 -15.41
N MET A 148 -11.57 -1.36 -15.70
CA MET A 148 -11.04 -0.07 -15.26
C MET A 148 -11.86 1.11 -15.81
N ASP A 149 -12.32 1.04 -17.05
CA ASP A 149 -13.11 2.10 -17.71
C ASP A 149 -14.47 2.33 -17.05
N ARG A 150 -14.93 1.41 -16.22
CA ARG A 150 -16.20 1.51 -15.48
C ARG A 150 -16.06 2.06 -14.07
N MET A 151 -14.85 2.42 -13.70
CA MET A 151 -14.53 2.82 -12.33
C MET A 151 -13.86 4.19 -12.29
N GLU A 152 -14.15 4.93 -11.24
CA GLU A 152 -13.40 6.12 -10.89
C GLU A 152 -12.04 5.70 -10.31
N ARG A 153 -10.96 6.12 -10.96
CA ARG A 153 -9.61 5.81 -10.51
C ARG A 153 -9.15 6.76 -9.42
N VAL A 154 -8.66 6.20 -8.34
CA VAL A 154 -8.14 6.92 -7.17
C VAL A 154 -6.71 6.46 -6.89
N ASP A 155 -5.75 7.29 -7.30
CA ASP A 155 -4.33 7.03 -7.07
C ASP A 155 -3.89 7.66 -5.75
N LEU A 156 -3.48 6.84 -4.77
CA LEU A 156 -2.91 7.34 -3.53
C LEU A 156 -1.42 7.59 -3.73
N GLN A 157 -0.98 8.72 -3.20
CA GLN A 157 0.43 9.10 -3.24
C GLN A 157 1.22 8.47 -2.09
N GLU A 158 2.53 8.36 -2.25
CA GLU A 158 3.40 8.05 -1.12
C GLU A 158 3.37 9.20 -0.11
N TYR A 159 3.51 8.84 1.16
CA TYR A 159 3.50 9.82 2.24
C TYR A 159 4.85 10.52 2.37
N SER A 160 4.81 11.83 2.54
CA SER A 160 5.98 12.63 2.87
C SER A 160 6.49 12.31 4.28
N GLU A 161 7.75 12.61 4.55
CA GLU A 161 8.34 12.45 5.90
C GLU A 161 7.55 13.24 6.96
N LYS A 162 7.07 14.45 6.63
CA LYS A 162 6.21 15.24 7.52
C LYS A 162 4.90 14.53 7.88
N GLU A 163 4.25 13.92 6.89
CA GLU A 163 3.01 13.16 7.12
C GLU A 163 3.28 11.89 7.92
N LEU A 164 4.36 11.18 7.60
CA LEU A 164 4.77 10.01 8.37
C LEU A 164 5.11 10.34 9.82
N GLY A 165 5.79 11.45 10.06
CA GLY A 165 6.04 11.94 11.41
C GLY A 165 4.75 12.21 12.20
N LYS A 166 3.73 12.81 11.55
CA LYS A 166 2.40 12.96 12.14
C LYS A 166 1.74 11.61 12.42
N ILE A 167 1.84 10.66 11.48
CA ILE A 167 1.28 9.31 11.63
C ILE A 167 1.93 8.55 12.79
N VAL A 168 3.24 8.70 12.98
CA VAL A 168 3.95 8.09 14.13
C VAL A 168 3.44 8.65 15.45
N ARG A 169 3.15 9.94 15.54
CA ARG A 169 2.64 10.57 16.78
C ARG A 169 1.22 10.10 17.15
N VAL A 170 0.39 9.78 16.16
CA VAL A 170 -0.97 9.27 16.41
C VAL A 170 -0.87 7.88 17.06
N GLY A 171 -1.44 7.74 18.25
CA GLY A 171 -1.37 6.52 19.06
C GLY A 171 -0.11 6.41 19.94
N LEU A 172 0.61 7.53 20.12
CA LEU A 172 1.69 7.68 21.08
C LEU A 172 1.43 8.91 22.00
N GLU A 173 0.17 9.20 22.27
CA GLU A 173 -0.24 10.36 23.06
C GLU A 173 0.26 10.29 24.51
N ASP A 174 0.50 9.08 25.03
CA ASP A 174 1.05 8.86 26.37
C ASP A 174 2.56 9.16 26.50
N TYR A 175 3.22 9.42 25.35
CA TYR A 175 4.66 9.70 25.28
C TYR A 175 4.92 11.00 24.55
N LYS A 176 5.84 11.80 25.07
CA LYS A 176 6.32 13.01 24.40
C LYS A 176 7.50 12.66 23.49
N LEU A 177 7.29 12.69 22.17
CA LEU A 177 8.38 12.50 21.20
C LEU A 177 8.97 13.87 20.85
N THR A 178 10.31 13.96 20.85
CA THR A 178 11.01 15.17 20.40
C THR A 178 10.94 15.29 18.86
N ASP A 179 10.98 16.53 18.35
CA ASP A 179 10.81 16.76 16.90
C ASP A 179 11.94 16.18 16.06
N ASP A 180 13.17 16.22 16.58
CA ASP A 180 14.35 15.62 15.96
C ASP A 180 14.25 14.09 15.90
N ALA A 181 13.78 13.43 16.96
CA ALA A 181 13.51 12.00 16.94
C ALA A 181 12.45 11.64 15.88
N VAL A 182 11.35 12.37 15.82
CA VAL A 182 10.29 12.13 14.83
C VAL A 182 10.78 12.35 13.41
N ALA A 183 11.58 13.38 13.17
CA ALA A 183 12.17 13.63 11.86
C ALA A 183 13.07 12.47 11.42
N GLU A 184 13.94 11.97 12.30
CA GLU A 184 14.83 10.84 11.99
C GLU A 184 14.05 9.54 11.80
N ILE A 185 13.04 9.26 12.63
CA ILE A 185 12.14 8.11 12.46
C ILE A 185 11.51 8.15 11.06
N ALA A 186 10.97 9.31 10.66
CA ALA A 186 10.24 9.45 9.40
C ALA A 186 11.11 9.08 8.17
N THR A 187 12.40 9.39 8.18
CA THR A 187 13.34 9.03 7.11
C THR A 187 13.45 7.52 6.91
N THR A 188 13.25 6.72 7.97
CA THR A 188 13.38 5.26 7.92
C THR A 188 12.11 4.53 7.47
N LEU A 189 10.98 5.24 7.34
CA LEU A 189 9.66 4.63 7.06
C LEU A 189 9.36 4.44 5.57
N ARG A 190 10.22 4.93 4.67
CA ARG A 190 10.14 4.67 3.22
C ARG A 190 8.80 5.05 2.57
N GLY A 191 8.19 6.15 2.98
CA GLY A 191 6.88 6.58 2.45
C GLY A 191 5.69 5.72 2.90
N ASN A 192 5.87 4.80 3.85
CA ASN A 192 4.92 3.73 4.15
C ASN A 192 4.26 3.88 5.53
N PRO A 193 2.96 4.25 5.61
CA PRO A 193 2.24 4.37 6.87
C PRO A 193 2.08 3.06 7.66
N ARG A 194 2.13 1.89 7.00
CA ARG A 194 2.15 0.59 7.70
C ARG A 194 3.47 0.39 8.46
N ALA A 195 4.59 0.88 7.89
CA ALA A 195 5.86 0.89 8.59
C ALA A 195 5.82 1.83 9.82
N ALA A 196 5.12 2.98 9.71
CA ALA A 196 4.91 3.88 10.83
C ALA A 196 4.14 3.21 11.98
N ALA A 197 3.08 2.45 11.68
CA ALA A 197 2.34 1.68 12.69
C ALA A 197 3.24 0.69 13.42
N LYS A 198 4.01 -0.13 12.67
CA LYS A 198 4.98 -1.07 13.27
C LYS A 198 6.08 -0.38 14.07
N CYS A 199 6.48 0.83 13.65
CA CYS A 199 7.46 1.62 14.39
C CYS A 199 6.90 2.09 15.74
N ARG A 200 5.62 2.51 15.77
CA ARG A 200 4.94 2.86 17.03
C ARG A 200 4.97 1.72 18.03
N ASP A 201 4.61 0.50 17.60
CA ASP A 201 4.60 -0.67 18.48
C ASP A 201 5.99 -0.90 19.13
N LYS A 202 7.07 -0.71 18.34
CA LYS A 202 8.44 -0.80 18.85
C LYS A 202 8.77 0.31 19.85
N ILE A 203 8.35 1.56 19.56
CA ILE A 203 8.57 2.71 20.45
C ILE A 203 7.79 2.51 21.75
N THR A 204 6.53 2.10 21.69
CA THR A 204 5.70 1.78 22.86
C THR A 204 6.39 0.73 23.73
N GLY A 205 6.75 -0.42 23.16
CA GLY A 205 7.43 -1.48 23.90
C GLY A 205 8.77 -1.05 24.51
N TYR A 206 9.53 -0.19 23.81
CA TYR A 206 10.78 0.38 24.32
C TYR A 206 10.53 1.34 25.48
N CYS A 207 9.56 2.25 25.35
CA CYS A 207 9.20 3.22 26.37
C CYS A 207 8.66 2.54 27.63
N ASP A 208 7.77 1.58 27.50
CA ASP A 208 7.20 0.83 28.62
C ASP A 208 8.26 0.03 29.35
N GLY A 209 9.08 -0.71 28.62
CA GLY A 209 10.15 -1.54 29.19
C GLY A 209 11.24 -0.74 29.91
N ASN A 210 11.44 0.52 29.54
CA ASN A 210 12.45 1.40 30.17
C ASN A 210 11.84 2.55 31.00
N GLN A 211 10.51 2.57 31.19
CA GLN A 211 9.76 3.61 31.94
C GLN A 211 10.01 5.04 31.42
N ILE A 212 10.11 5.20 30.09
CA ILE A 212 10.42 6.47 29.42
C ILE A 212 9.10 7.17 29.09
N LYS A 213 8.98 8.45 29.50
CA LYS A 213 7.85 9.33 29.12
C LYS A 213 8.23 10.33 28.03
N VAL A 214 9.51 10.64 27.86
CA VAL A 214 10.02 11.56 26.82
C VAL A 214 10.99 10.77 25.93
N PHE A 215 10.56 10.47 24.72
CA PHE A 215 11.33 9.73 23.72
C PHE A 215 12.17 10.72 22.88
N THR A 216 13.49 10.62 23.00
CA THR A 216 14.47 11.51 22.36
C THR A 216 15.16 10.83 21.18
N LEU A 217 15.95 11.61 20.44
CA LEU A 217 16.79 11.09 19.35
C LEU A 217 17.80 10.01 19.83
N ASP A 218 18.33 10.15 21.04
CA ASP A 218 19.26 9.14 21.58
C ASP A 218 18.55 7.83 21.91
N HIS A 219 17.30 7.88 22.40
CA HIS A 219 16.47 6.70 22.57
C HIS A 219 16.16 6.04 21.22
N TRP A 220 15.94 6.83 20.17
CA TRP A 220 15.76 6.30 18.82
C TRP A 220 17.00 5.59 18.30
N ARG A 221 18.19 6.15 18.50
CA ARG A 221 19.47 5.55 18.12
C ARG A 221 19.73 4.24 18.84
N ASP A 222 19.45 4.18 20.15
CA ASP A 222 19.55 2.93 20.93
C ASP A 222 18.57 1.87 20.41
N LEU A 223 17.32 2.26 20.14
CA LEU A 223 16.31 1.37 19.56
C LEU A 223 16.74 0.87 18.17
N CYS A 224 17.29 1.75 17.32
CA CYS A 224 17.84 1.35 16.02
C CYS A 224 18.93 0.32 16.14
N GLY A 225 19.84 0.45 17.12
CA GLY A 225 20.86 -0.53 17.41
C GLY A 225 20.29 -1.89 17.78
N LYS A 226 19.30 -1.91 18.70
CA LYS A 226 18.64 -3.14 19.18
C LYS A 226 17.84 -3.86 18.08
N TYR A 227 17.17 -3.13 17.20
CA TYR A 227 16.35 -3.70 16.14
C TYR A 227 17.04 -3.75 14.77
N HIS A 228 18.34 -3.39 14.71
CA HIS A 228 19.13 -3.33 13.47
C HIS A 228 18.46 -2.49 12.37
N ILE A 229 17.88 -1.33 12.75
CA ILE A 229 17.27 -0.40 11.81
C ILE A 229 18.37 0.44 11.18
N LEU A 230 18.56 0.29 9.88
CA LEU A 230 19.56 1.05 9.14
C LEU A 230 19.04 2.47 8.79
N PRO A 231 19.93 3.47 8.66
CA PRO A 231 19.56 4.79 8.17
C PRO A 231 18.80 4.70 6.84
N LEU A 232 17.88 5.62 6.58
CA LEU A 232 16.94 5.60 5.44
C LEU A 232 16.06 4.35 5.39
N GLY A 233 16.04 3.53 6.43
CA GLY A 233 15.26 2.28 6.48
C GLY A 233 15.74 1.21 5.50
N LEU A 234 17.03 1.20 5.13
CA LEU A 234 17.57 0.19 4.24
C LEU A 234 17.41 -1.21 4.81
N LEU A 235 17.17 -2.17 3.94
CA LEU A 235 17.18 -3.58 4.26
C LEU A 235 18.62 -4.12 4.22
N ASN A 236 18.89 -5.18 4.96
CA ASN A 236 20.23 -5.82 4.96
C ASN A 236 20.66 -6.24 3.54
N LYS A 237 19.72 -6.70 2.71
CA LYS A 237 20.01 -7.05 1.30
C LYS A 237 20.33 -5.83 0.43
N GLU A 238 19.71 -4.69 0.70
CA GLU A 238 20.04 -3.43 0.02
C GLU A 238 21.45 -2.96 0.41
N LEU A 239 21.79 -3.05 1.69
CA LEU A 239 23.14 -2.77 2.16
C LEU A 239 24.18 -3.71 1.55
N GLU A 240 23.87 -5.01 1.43
CA GLU A 240 24.73 -6.00 0.78
C GLU A 240 24.97 -5.62 -0.70
N LEU A 241 23.93 -5.25 -1.44
CA LEU A 241 24.04 -4.76 -2.82
C LEU A 241 24.97 -3.53 -2.92
N LEU A 242 24.77 -2.53 -2.06
CA LEU A 242 25.64 -1.35 -2.05
C LEU A 242 27.11 -1.71 -1.75
N ARG A 243 27.37 -2.65 -0.83
CA ARG A 243 28.72 -3.12 -0.53
C ARG A 243 29.36 -3.89 -1.68
N ILE A 244 28.58 -4.68 -2.44
CA ILE A 244 29.08 -5.34 -3.65
C ILE A 244 29.49 -4.28 -4.68
N LEU A 245 28.61 -3.30 -4.94
CA LEU A 245 28.86 -2.22 -5.88
C LEU A 245 30.03 -1.30 -5.46
N SER A 246 30.34 -1.21 -4.16
CA SER A 246 31.52 -0.45 -3.68
C SER A 246 32.84 -1.12 -4.00
N ARG A 247 32.85 -2.46 -4.08
CA ARG A 247 34.05 -3.25 -4.39
C ARG A 247 34.35 -3.32 -5.88
N LYS A 248 33.30 -3.31 -6.70
CA LYS A 248 33.41 -3.39 -8.16
C LYS A 248 32.38 -2.46 -8.81
N SER A 249 32.85 -1.40 -9.42
CA SER A 249 32.01 -0.51 -10.21
C SER A 249 31.61 -1.19 -11.53
N GLY A 250 30.39 -0.92 -12.01
CA GLY A 250 29.92 -1.46 -13.28
C GLY A 250 29.51 -2.93 -13.24
N THR A 251 28.87 -3.38 -12.14
CA THR A 251 28.41 -4.76 -11.99
C THR A 251 27.12 -5.02 -12.75
N ARG A 252 27.05 -6.10 -13.51
CA ARG A 252 25.83 -6.49 -14.26
C ARG A 252 24.81 -7.20 -13.37
N LEU A 253 23.51 -7.10 -13.76
CA LEU A 253 22.42 -7.74 -13.00
C LEU A 253 22.62 -9.27 -12.84
N THR A 254 23.15 -9.95 -13.86
CA THR A 254 23.47 -11.38 -13.79
C THR A 254 24.52 -11.69 -12.73
N GLU A 255 25.53 -10.85 -12.60
CA GLU A 255 26.59 -10.98 -11.61
C GLU A 255 26.04 -10.72 -10.20
N LEU A 256 25.26 -9.65 -10.02
CA LEU A 256 24.57 -9.39 -8.74
C LEU A 256 23.67 -10.56 -8.33
N SER A 257 22.91 -11.13 -9.28
CA SER A 257 22.07 -12.29 -9.04
C SER A 257 22.88 -13.51 -8.58
N ALA A 258 24.03 -13.76 -9.21
CA ALA A 258 24.91 -14.87 -8.83
C ALA A 258 25.53 -14.67 -7.44
N ILE A 259 26.01 -13.45 -7.11
CA ILE A 259 26.66 -13.15 -5.82
C ILE A 259 25.65 -13.18 -4.66
N THR A 260 24.45 -12.60 -4.87
CA THR A 260 23.43 -12.48 -3.80
C THR A 260 22.51 -13.68 -3.67
N CYS A 261 22.56 -14.63 -4.61
CA CYS A 261 21.63 -15.75 -4.74
C CYS A 261 20.15 -15.31 -4.88
N LEU A 262 19.90 -14.10 -5.38
CA LEU A 262 18.57 -13.55 -5.64
C LEU A 262 18.23 -13.64 -7.12
N SER A 263 16.96 -13.83 -7.46
CA SER A 263 16.51 -13.73 -8.85
C SER A 263 16.69 -12.30 -9.38
N LYS A 264 16.94 -12.16 -10.68
CA LYS A 264 17.05 -10.84 -11.33
C LYS A 264 15.81 -9.97 -11.10
N GLY A 265 14.62 -10.58 -11.16
CA GLY A 265 13.35 -9.89 -10.93
C GLY A 265 13.23 -9.36 -9.49
N ALA A 266 13.66 -10.16 -8.50
CA ALA A 266 13.66 -9.72 -7.11
C ALA A 266 14.63 -8.54 -6.89
N ILE A 267 15.84 -8.60 -7.47
CA ILE A 267 16.79 -7.48 -7.36
C ILE A 267 16.17 -6.21 -7.92
N GLN A 268 15.60 -6.27 -9.13
CA GLN A 268 15.03 -5.11 -9.81
C GLN A 268 13.79 -4.55 -9.11
N LYS A 269 12.85 -5.41 -8.73
CA LYS A 269 11.56 -4.98 -8.19
C LYS A 269 11.61 -4.61 -6.70
N ASP A 270 12.37 -5.37 -5.90
CA ASP A 270 12.29 -5.27 -4.44
C ASP A 270 13.39 -4.38 -3.85
N TYR A 271 14.54 -4.22 -4.54
CA TYR A 271 15.72 -3.54 -3.97
C TYR A 271 16.21 -2.36 -4.80
N GLU A 272 16.45 -2.53 -6.11
CA GLU A 272 17.03 -1.48 -6.97
C GLU A 272 16.18 -0.22 -7.01
N LEU A 273 14.83 -0.38 -7.10
CA LEU A 273 13.91 0.76 -7.20
C LEU A 273 14.08 1.72 -6.01
N PHE A 274 14.18 1.19 -4.81
CA PHE A 274 14.36 2.03 -3.62
C PHE A 274 15.75 2.67 -3.58
N LEU A 275 16.80 1.92 -3.88
CA LEU A 275 18.17 2.43 -3.90
C LEU A 275 18.36 3.54 -4.94
N MET A 276 17.76 3.40 -6.12
CA MET A 276 17.77 4.43 -7.16
C MET A 276 16.94 5.66 -6.74
N LYS A 277 15.77 5.45 -6.16
CA LYS A 277 14.93 6.54 -5.64
C LYS A 277 15.65 7.35 -4.56
N GLN A 278 16.44 6.70 -3.71
CA GLN A 278 17.28 7.36 -2.71
C GLN A 278 18.55 7.98 -3.31
N GLY A 279 18.83 7.73 -4.59
CA GLY A 279 20.02 8.20 -5.29
C GLY A 279 21.31 7.57 -4.77
N LEU A 280 21.23 6.32 -4.24
CA LEU A 280 22.40 5.58 -3.71
C LEU A 280 23.09 4.74 -4.77
N MET A 281 22.36 4.34 -5.81
CA MET A 281 22.87 3.63 -6.96
C MET A 281 22.27 4.18 -8.27
N GLU A 282 22.93 3.88 -9.38
CA GLU A 282 22.49 4.23 -10.72
C GLU A 282 22.75 3.09 -11.72
N ILE A 283 22.04 3.13 -12.84
CA ILE A 283 22.23 2.18 -13.95
C ILE A 283 22.84 2.96 -15.12
N GLY A 284 24.05 2.56 -15.51
CA GLY A 284 24.80 3.16 -16.62
C GLY A 284 24.30 2.72 -18.00
N LYS A 285 24.93 3.28 -19.05
CA LYS A 285 24.55 3.06 -20.46
C LYS A 285 24.56 1.58 -20.91
N ASN A 286 25.45 0.76 -20.34
CA ASN A 286 25.54 -0.67 -20.63
C ASN A 286 24.73 -1.55 -19.68
N SER A 287 23.69 -1.00 -19.05
CA SER A 287 22.91 -1.69 -18.03
C SER A 287 23.75 -2.15 -16.82
N GLU A 288 24.86 -1.49 -16.56
CA GLU A 288 25.72 -1.74 -15.41
C GLU A 288 25.24 -0.93 -14.20
N ARG A 289 25.30 -1.55 -13.02
CA ARG A 289 24.96 -0.94 -11.74
C ARG A 289 26.21 -0.35 -11.10
N ALA A 290 26.10 0.87 -10.63
CA ALA A 290 27.18 1.56 -9.96
C ALA A 290 26.69 2.32 -8.74
N LEU A 291 27.59 2.54 -7.77
CA LEU A 291 27.33 3.45 -6.65
C LEU A 291 27.45 4.89 -7.14
N THR A 292 26.49 5.71 -6.72
CA THR A 292 26.60 7.16 -6.82
C THR A 292 27.60 7.71 -5.78
N VAL A 293 27.90 9.01 -5.86
CA VAL A 293 28.66 9.71 -4.81
C VAL A 293 27.93 9.59 -3.46
N LYS A 294 26.62 9.83 -3.45
CA LYS A 294 25.79 9.71 -2.25
C LYS A 294 25.80 8.29 -1.65
N GLY A 295 25.81 7.26 -2.50
CA GLY A 295 25.90 5.87 -2.06
C GLY A 295 27.24 5.56 -1.36
N ARG A 296 28.35 6.10 -1.88
CA ARG A 296 29.67 5.98 -1.24
C ARG A 296 29.72 6.69 0.12
N GLU A 297 29.21 7.92 0.18
CA GLU A 297 29.13 8.68 1.44
C GLU A 297 28.26 7.96 2.50
N TYR A 298 27.14 7.36 2.06
CA TYR A 298 26.29 6.57 2.94
C TYR A 298 27.04 5.41 3.59
N LEU A 299 27.79 4.62 2.79
CA LEU A 299 28.60 3.51 3.32
C LEU A 299 29.69 4.00 4.27
N GLN A 300 30.40 5.09 3.92
CA GLN A 300 31.44 5.68 4.77
C GLN A 300 30.89 6.13 6.13
N LYS A 301 29.74 6.79 6.16
CA LYS A 301 29.07 7.20 7.40
C LYS A 301 28.66 6.00 8.25
N LEU A 302 28.11 4.96 7.61
CA LEU A 302 27.70 3.75 8.32
C LEU A 302 28.89 3.03 8.96
N ASP A 303 29.99 2.85 8.22
CA ASP A 303 31.19 2.18 8.71
C ASP A 303 31.94 3.03 9.76
N GLY A 304 31.90 4.37 9.66
CA GLY A 304 32.42 5.30 10.64
C GLY A 304 31.67 5.25 11.98
N ASN A 305 30.35 5.07 11.95
CA ASN A 305 29.54 4.92 13.16
C ASN A 305 29.79 3.57 13.85
N VAL A 306 30.05 2.51 13.10
CA VAL A 306 30.39 1.18 13.67
C VAL A 306 31.72 1.22 14.42
N LYS A 307 32.70 2.05 13.99
CA LYS A 307 34.01 2.22 14.67
C LYS A 307 33.93 3.07 15.94
N ARG A 308 32.91 3.93 16.09
CA ARG A 308 32.72 4.76 17.29
C ARG A 308 31.99 4.04 18.43
N ASN A 309 31.26 2.96 18.09
CA ASN A 309 30.44 2.17 19.03
C ASN A 309 31.14 0.86 19.46
N LYS A 310 32.40 0.66 19.08
CA LYS A 310 33.32 -0.36 19.59
C LYS A 310 34.38 0.31 20.47
#